data_4b4984e4ea3d43a961d3aea96114b31e
#
_entry.id   4b4984e4ea3d43a961d3aea96114b31e
#
_cell.length_a   1.000
_cell.length_b   1.000
_cell.length_c   1.000
_cell.angle_alpha   90.00
_cell.angle_beta   90.00
_cell.angle_gamma   90.00
#
_symmetry.space_group_name_H-M   'P 1'
#
loop_
_entity.id
_entity.type
_entity.pdbx_description
1 polymer ?
#
loop_
_entity_poly.entity_id
_entity_poly.type
_entity_poly.pdbx_seq_one_letter_code
_entity_poly.pdbx_strand_id
1 'polypeptide(L)'
;MDIEEDIRALQLDSSEDANVRANAEDSKPQEDIEEEKEDNTKRHLNVVFIGHVDAGKSTTGGQILFLSGQVDDRTIQKYEKEAKDKSRESWYMAYIMDTNEEERIKGKTVEVGRAHFETETTRFTILDAPGHKSYVPNMISGASQADIGVLVISARKGEFETGYEKGGQTREHVQLAKTLGVSKLLVVVNKMDDPTVNWSKERYDEIESKMTPFLRSSGYNVKKDVQFLPISGLMGTNMKTRVDKSICPWRNGPCLFEALDAVEVPLRDPKGPFRLPIIDKFKDMGTVVMGKVESGSVSEGNNLLVMPNKALVKVIAIYCDEDKARRAGPGENLRIRLSGVEEDDILSGFVLSSVAKPIPSVSEFVAQLQILELLDNAIFTAGYKAVLHIHAVVEECEIVELMQQIDPKTKKPMKKKVLFVKNGAVVVCRVQVNNLICIEKFSDFPQLGRFTLRTEGKKSKDLSKGKCNKRQEAKVKNHKRRLTRRIVVVAQGL
;
A
#
# COMPACT_ATOMS: atom_id res chain seq x y z
N MET A 1 44.75 -18.68 -28.30
CA MET A 1 45.43 -17.82 -27.30
C MET A 1 44.44 -17.67 -26.20
N ASP A 2 44.65 -18.44 -25.18
CA ASP A 2 43.68 -18.97 -24.27
C ASP A 2 43.54 -18.09 -23.02
N ILE A 3 42.32 -17.79 -22.70
CA ILE A 3 41.91 -17.00 -21.51
C ILE A 3 42.02 -17.85 -20.22
N GLU A 4 42.51 -19.10 -20.32
CA GLU A 4 42.66 -19.99 -19.16
C GLU A 4 44.03 -19.85 -18.43
N GLU A 5 45.02 -19.16 -18.99
CA GLU A 5 46.32 -18.95 -18.34
C GLU A 5 46.33 -17.75 -17.36
N ASP A 6 45.44 -16.76 -17.50
CA ASP A 6 45.41 -15.58 -16.62
C ASP A 6 44.70 -15.81 -15.28
N ILE A 7 43.98 -16.91 -15.10
CA ILE A 7 43.29 -17.25 -13.84
C ILE A 7 44.20 -18.02 -12.88
N ARG A 8 45.32 -18.61 -13.37
CA ARG A 8 46.26 -19.34 -12.52
C ARG A 8 47.32 -18.48 -11.85
N ALA A 9 47.52 -17.25 -12.29
CA ALA A 9 48.53 -16.35 -11.75
C ALA A 9 48.08 -15.53 -10.53
N LEU A 10 46.81 -15.63 -10.12
CA LEU A 10 46.25 -14.88 -8.98
C LEU A 10 45.99 -15.74 -7.72
N GLN A 11 46.50 -16.99 -7.70
CA GLN A 11 46.30 -17.90 -6.56
C GLN A 11 47.58 -18.31 -5.82
N LEU A 12 48.69 -17.61 -6.03
CA LEU A 12 49.95 -17.89 -5.35
C LEU A 12 50.57 -16.61 -4.80
N ASP A 13 49.98 -16.09 -3.71
CA ASP A 13 50.70 -15.29 -2.73
C ASP A 13 49.86 -15.12 -1.44
N SER A 14 49.88 -16.12 -0.59
CA SER A 14 49.57 -15.98 0.84
C SER A 14 49.97 -17.23 1.62
N SER A 15 51.27 -17.38 1.77
CA SER A 15 51.86 -18.22 2.84
C SER A 15 53.16 -17.56 3.26
N GLU A 16 53.12 -16.98 4.43
CA GLU A 16 54.18 -16.81 5.42
C GLU A 16 53.80 -15.68 6.38
N ASP A 17 53.30 -16.05 7.53
CA ASP A 17 53.95 -15.78 8.80
C ASP A 17 53.20 -16.47 9.96
N ALA A 18 53.87 -17.49 10.48
CA ALA A 18 53.46 -18.19 11.65
C ALA A 18 54.23 -17.63 12.90
N ASN A 19 53.58 -17.71 14.03
CA ASN A 19 54.07 -17.59 15.40
C ASN A 19 54.02 -16.21 16.09
N VAL A 20 52.91 -15.99 16.81
CA VAL A 20 52.99 -15.56 18.23
C VAL A 20 51.93 -16.30 19.02
N ARG A 21 52.34 -17.25 19.85
CA ARG A 21 51.54 -17.85 20.92
C ARG A 21 51.52 -16.88 22.09
N ALA A 22 50.31 -16.58 22.62
CA ALA A 22 50.09 -16.37 24.04
C ALA A 22 48.60 -16.40 24.37
N ASN A 23 48.21 -17.41 25.10
CA ASN A 23 47.17 -17.53 26.13
C ASN A 23 46.05 -16.48 26.13
N ALA A 24 44.84 -16.90 25.76
CA ALA A 24 43.61 -16.38 26.30
C ALA A 24 42.64 -17.55 26.50
N GLU A 25 42.23 -17.68 27.70
CA GLU A 25 41.38 -18.73 28.24
C GLU A 25 40.01 -18.80 27.54
N ASP A 26 39.57 -20.03 27.34
CA ASP A 26 38.26 -20.50 26.97
C ASP A 26 37.16 -19.79 27.80
N SER A 27 36.44 -18.84 27.20
CA SER A 27 35.13 -18.45 27.62
C SER A 27 34.18 -18.66 26.44
N LYS A 28 33.59 -19.87 26.39
CA LYS A 28 32.40 -20.14 25.59
C LYS A 28 31.32 -19.15 26.01
N PRO A 29 30.67 -18.44 25.07
CA PRO A 29 29.40 -17.82 25.37
C PRO A 29 28.40 -18.96 25.63
N GLN A 30 27.92 -19.09 26.84
CA GLN A 30 26.68 -19.79 27.12
C GLN A 30 25.58 -19.08 26.31
N GLU A 31 25.09 -19.74 25.31
CA GLU A 31 23.77 -19.44 24.75
C GLU A 31 22.75 -19.83 25.80
N ASP A 32 22.41 -18.89 26.67
CA ASP A 32 21.16 -18.94 27.41
C ASP A 32 20.05 -18.81 26.38
N ILE A 33 19.64 -19.95 25.82
CA ILE A 33 18.33 -20.12 25.20
C ILE A 33 17.34 -20.09 26.36
N GLU A 34 17.04 -18.90 26.88
CA GLU A 34 15.76 -18.69 27.55
C GLU A 34 14.70 -18.94 26.49
N GLU A 35 14.06 -20.10 26.54
CA GLU A 35 12.74 -20.34 25.99
C GLU A 35 11.79 -19.31 26.60
N GLU A 36 11.81 -18.08 26.03
CA GLU A 36 10.80 -17.09 26.34
C GLU A 36 9.46 -17.71 25.93
N LYS A 37 8.62 -17.90 26.95
CA LYS A 37 7.20 -18.16 26.84
C LYS A 37 6.70 -17.42 25.63
N GLU A 38 6.08 -18.13 24.69
CA GLU A 38 5.25 -17.53 23.64
C GLU A 38 4.27 -16.59 24.35
N ASP A 39 4.63 -15.33 24.38
CA ASP A 39 3.72 -14.28 24.76
C ASP A 39 2.54 -14.44 23.82
N ASN A 40 1.35 -14.52 24.37
CA ASN A 40 0.09 -14.77 23.65
C ASN A 40 -0.23 -13.54 22.80
N THR A 41 0.65 -13.24 21.86
CA THR A 41 0.58 -12.07 20.99
C THR A 41 -0.53 -12.28 19.98
N LYS A 42 -1.57 -11.46 20.10
CA LYS A 42 -2.68 -11.41 19.13
C LYS A 42 -2.10 -11.28 17.71
N ARG A 43 -2.75 -11.92 16.75
CA ARG A 43 -2.42 -11.76 15.34
C ARG A 43 -2.52 -10.29 14.94
N HIS A 44 -1.64 -9.80 14.08
CA HIS A 44 -1.68 -8.42 13.58
C HIS A 44 -2.01 -8.38 12.09
N LEU A 45 -2.98 -7.54 11.72
CA LEU A 45 -3.42 -7.31 10.34
C LEU A 45 -3.54 -5.82 10.02
N ASN A 46 -3.01 -5.43 8.88
CA ASN A 46 -3.12 -4.08 8.34
C ASN A 46 -4.26 -4.04 7.32
N VAL A 47 -5.25 -3.18 7.57
CA VAL A 47 -6.49 -3.08 6.80
C VAL A 47 -6.56 -1.73 6.10
N VAL A 48 -6.59 -1.69 4.77
CA VAL A 48 -6.79 -0.44 4.05
C VAL A 48 -8.25 -0.24 3.64
N PHE A 49 -8.80 0.93 3.96
CA PHE A 49 -10.12 1.35 3.48
C PHE A 49 -9.98 2.09 2.17
N ILE A 50 -10.56 1.54 1.11
CA ILE A 50 -10.52 2.08 -0.25
C ILE A 50 -11.94 2.25 -0.80
N GLY A 51 -12.10 3.08 -1.82
CA GLY A 51 -13.40 3.32 -2.45
C GLY A 51 -13.56 4.77 -2.90
N HIS A 52 -14.70 5.07 -3.50
CA HIS A 52 -15.01 6.40 -4.01
C HIS A 52 -15.08 7.47 -2.90
N VAL A 53 -14.97 8.74 -3.28
CA VAL A 53 -15.28 9.88 -2.38
C VAL A 53 -16.72 9.71 -1.89
N ASP A 54 -16.98 10.09 -0.66
CA ASP A 54 -18.29 10.05 0.01
C ASP A 54 -18.92 8.64 0.15
N ALA A 55 -18.19 7.55 -0.16
CA ALA A 55 -18.65 6.18 0.10
C ALA A 55 -18.77 5.84 1.60
N GLY A 56 -18.16 6.66 2.49
CA GLY A 56 -18.20 6.51 3.94
C GLY A 56 -17.03 5.72 4.53
N LYS A 57 -15.83 5.80 3.93
CA LYS A 57 -14.60 5.14 4.43
C LYS A 57 -14.22 5.61 5.83
N SER A 58 -13.95 6.91 5.99
CA SER A 58 -13.57 7.52 7.27
C SER A 58 -14.68 7.37 8.31
N THR A 59 -15.96 7.46 7.90
CA THR A 59 -17.12 7.20 8.77
C THR A 59 -17.13 5.76 9.29
N THR A 60 -16.87 4.78 8.41
CA THR A 60 -16.80 3.36 8.79
C THR A 60 -15.61 3.09 9.72
N GLY A 61 -14.44 3.70 9.44
CA GLY A 61 -13.27 3.63 10.31
C GLY A 61 -13.54 4.22 11.71
N GLY A 62 -14.12 5.43 11.77
CA GLY A 62 -14.49 6.07 13.03
C GLY A 62 -15.51 5.26 13.82
N GLN A 63 -16.50 4.67 13.15
CA GLN A 63 -17.49 3.80 13.79
C GLN A 63 -16.87 2.51 14.37
N ILE A 64 -15.86 1.94 13.69
CA ILE A 64 -15.12 0.79 14.22
C ILE A 64 -14.42 1.19 15.52
N LEU A 65 -13.73 2.33 15.56
CA LEU A 65 -13.03 2.82 16.76
C LEU A 65 -13.99 3.08 17.92
N PHE A 66 -15.16 3.64 17.64
CA PHE A 66 -16.20 3.83 18.63
C PHE A 66 -16.74 2.49 19.17
N LEU A 67 -17.11 1.57 18.29
CA LEU A 67 -17.66 0.26 18.67
C LEU A 67 -16.65 -0.64 19.38
N SER A 68 -15.33 -0.46 19.10
CA SER A 68 -14.27 -1.17 19.80
C SER A 68 -13.91 -0.55 21.16
N GLY A 69 -14.45 0.63 21.49
CA GLY A 69 -14.22 1.31 22.77
C GLY A 69 -12.94 2.15 22.80
N GLN A 70 -12.32 2.41 21.64
CA GLN A 70 -11.14 3.27 21.53
C GLN A 70 -11.49 4.76 21.61
N VAL A 71 -12.75 5.11 21.41
CA VAL A 71 -13.26 6.49 21.45
C VAL A 71 -14.43 6.53 22.43
N ASP A 72 -14.39 7.47 23.35
CA ASP A 72 -15.43 7.67 24.36
C ASP A 72 -16.64 8.48 23.86
N ASP A 73 -17.77 8.32 24.52
CA ASP A 73 -19.01 9.03 24.20
C ASP A 73 -18.86 10.55 24.25
N ARG A 74 -17.98 11.07 25.12
CA ARG A 74 -17.75 12.52 25.27
C ARG A 74 -17.11 13.10 24.02
N THR A 75 -16.15 12.37 23.46
CA THR A 75 -15.48 12.73 22.20
C THR A 75 -16.47 12.73 21.05
N ILE A 76 -17.38 11.74 20.99
CA ILE A 76 -18.45 11.69 20.00
C ILE A 76 -19.37 12.91 20.11
N GLN A 77 -19.85 13.22 21.32
CA GLN A 77 -20.72 14.39 21.55
C GLN A 77 -20.03 15.71 21.14
N LYS A 78 -18.73 15.85 21.40
CA LYS A 78 -17.95 16.99 20.94
C LYS A 78 -17.95 17.11 19.41
N TYR A 79 -17.68 16.00 18.72
CA TYR A 79 -17.66 15.99 17.25
C TYR A 79 -19.06 16.16 16.64
N GLU A 80 -20.10 15.63 17.26
CA GLU A 80 -21.49 15.91 16.84
C GLU A 80 -21.83 17.40 16.91
N LYS A 81 -21.46 18.07 18.00
CA LYS A 81 -21.63 19.51 18.13
C LYS A 81 -20.87 20.28 17.07
N GLU A 82 -19.59 19.94 16.88
CA GLU A 82 -18.75 20.57 15.83
C GLU A 82 -19.33 20.34 14.43
N ALA A 83 -19.84 19.15 14.14
CA ALA A 83 -20.44 18.82 12.86
C ALA A 83 -21.76 19.58 12.64
N LYS A 84 -22.60 19.75 13.68
CA LYS A 84 -23.82 20.57 13.63
C LYS A 84 -23.51 22.03 13.38
N ASP A 85 -22.52 22.59 14.07
CA ASP A 85 -22.08 23.98 13.90
C ASP A 85 -21.60 24.26 12.46
N LYS A 86 -21.05 23.25 11.79
CA LYS A 86 -20.60 23.30 10.38
C LYS A 86 -21.68 22.87 9.37
N SER A 87 -22.94 22.60 9.80
CA SER A 87 -24.03 22.06 8.96
C SER A 87 -23.66 20.76 8.23
N ARG A 88 -22.97 19.86 8.91
CA ARG A 88 -22.46 18.57 8.39
C ARG A 88 -22.73 17.41 9.36
N GLU A 89 -23.95 17.28 9.81
CA GLU A 89 -24.36 16.38 10.89
C GLU A 89 -23.91 14.93 10.72
N SER A 90 -23.84 14.39 9.49
CA SER A 90 -23.44 13.01 9.24
C SER A 90 -21.91 12.77 9.24
N TRP A 91 -21.08 13.82 9.47
CA TRP A 91 -19.62 13.72 9.34
C TRP A 91 -18.89 13.52 10.67
N TYR A 92 -19.60 13.59 11.80
CA TYR A 92 -18.98 13.52 13.13
C TYR A 92 -18.14 12.24 13.34
N MET A 93 -18.57 11.09 12.80
CA MET A 93 -17.79 9.85 12.86
C MET A 93 -16.52 9.91 12.02
N ALA A 94 -16.54 10.61 10.88
CA ALA A 94 -15.34 10.79 10.07
C ALA A 94 -14.28 11.65 10.76
N TYR A 95 -14.69 12.59 11.62
CA TYR A 95 -13.76 13.45 12.38
C TYR A 95 -12.85 12.67 13.35
N ILE A 96 -13.20 11.46 13.69
CA ILE A 96 -12.36 10.56 14.49
C ILE A 96 -11.09 10.18 13.70
N MET A 97 -11.25 9.91 12.39
CA MET A 97 -10.15 9.54 11.49
C MET A 97 -9.44 10.75 10.91
N ASP A 98 -10.18 11.83 10.62
CA ASP A 98 -9.66 13.08 10.06
C ASP A 98 -9.08 13.95 11.18
N THR A 99 -7.81 13.73 11.52
CA THR A 99 -7.12 14.46 12.60
C THR A 99 -6.72 15.86 12.19
N ASN A 100 -6.51 16.12 10.90
CA ASN A 100 -6.10 17.41 10.37
C ASN A 100 -7.30 18.35 10.21
N GLU A 101 -7.18 19.59 10.71
CA GLU A 101 -8.24 20.61 10.61
C GLU A 101 -8.60 20.95 9.16
N GLU A 102 -7.62 20.96 8.23
CA GLU A 102 -7.89 21.18 6.82
C GLU A 102 -8.76 20.07 6.19
N GLU A 103 -8.59 18.82 6.60
CA GLU A 103 -9.42 17.70 6.17
C GLU A 103 -10.86 17.86 6.66
N ARG A 104 -11.03 18.24 7.94
CA ARG A 104 -12.34 18.52 8.54
C ARG A 104 -13.05 19.68 7.85
N ILE A 105 -12.33 20.74 7.47
CA ILE A 105 -12.88 21.88 6.73
C ILE A 105 -13.26 21.48 5.30
N LYS A 106 -12.39 20.77 4.60
CA LYS A 106 -12.60 20.35 3.21
C LYS A 106 -13.55 19.15 3.10
N GLY A 107 -13.66 18.33 4.16
CA GLY A 107 -14.40 17.07 4.19
C GLY A 107 -13.86 16.04 3.22
N LYS A 108 -12.54 15.99 3.09
CA LYS A 108 -11.86 15.04 2.22
C LYS A 108 -10.55 14.66 2.86
N THR A 109 -10.37 13.37 3.08
CA THR A 109 -9.10 12.80 3.51
C THR A 109 -8.01 13.09 2.48
N VAL A 110 -6.90 13.65 2.90
CA VAL A 110 -5.73 14.03 2.08
C VAL A 110 -4.61 13.05 2.31
N GLU A 111 -4.29 12.79 3.58
CA GLU A 111 -3.27 11.85 4.02
C GLU A 111 -3.87 10.49 4.36
N VAL A 112 -3.02 9.50 4.63
CA VAL A 112 -3.49 8.18 5.09
C VAL A 112 -3.73 8.25 6.59
N GLY A 113 -5.00 8.27 6.98
CA GLY A 113 -5.39 8.17 8.39
C GLY A 113 -4.97 6.82 8.96
N ARG A 114 -4.44 6.81 10.18
CA ARG A 114 -4.04 5.59 10.89
C ARG A 114 -4.75 5.50 12.21
N ALA A 115 -5.27 4.32 12.51
CA ALA A 115 -5.89 4.03 13.79
C ALA A 115 -5.76 2.54 14.12
N HIS A 116 -5.88 2.21 15.39
CA HIS A 116 -5.72 0.85 15.89
C HIS A 116 -6.97 0.42 16.63
N PHE A 117 -7.34 -0.83 16.48
CA PHE A 117 -8.36 -1.47 17.30
C PHE A 117 -8.06 -2.95 17.48
N GLU A 118 -8.65 -3.55 18.48
CA GLU A 118 -8.45 -4.95 18.78
C GLU A 118 -9.78 -5.69 18.90
N THR A 119 -9.74 -6.94 18.48
CA THR A 119 -10.73 -7.95 18.83
C THR A 119 -10.14 -8.89 19.89
N GLU A 120 -10.85 -9.94 20.23
CA GLU A 120 -10.33 -10.95 21.15
C GLU A 120 -9.08 -11.67 20.58
N THR A 121 -9.04 -11.88 19.28
CA THR A 121 -8.01 -12.70 18.61
C THR A 121 -7.00 -11.92 17.79
N THR A 122 -7.34 -10.70 17.36
CA THR A 122 -6.57 -9.98 16.34
C THR A 122 -6.44 -8.49 16.69
N ARG A 123 -5.25 -7.96 16.51
CA ARG A 123 -4.96 -6.51 16.50
C ARG A 123 -5.01 -6.02 15.06
N PHE A 124 -5.71 -4.92 14.84
CA PHE A 124 -5.87 -4.33 13.51
C PHE A 124 -5.30 -2.92 13.46
N THR A 125 -4.54 -2.63 12.40
CA THR A 125 -4.22 -1.25 12.02
C THR A 125 -5.10 -0.85 10.84
N ILE A 126 -5.94 0.16 11.03
CA ILE A 126 -6.75 0.78 9.97
C ILE A 126 -5.87 1.79 9.23
N LEU A 127 -5.89 1.72 7.90
CA LEU A 127 -5.29 2.67 6.98
C LEU A 127 -6.42 3.29 6.15
N ASP A 128 -6.89 4.49 6.54
CA ASP A 128 -7.94 5.20 5.80
C ASP A 128 -7.33 5.94 4.59
N ALA A 129 -7.48 5.35 3.42
CA ALA A 129 -6.91 5.90 2.19
C ALA A 129 -7.83 6.96 1.56
N PRO A 130 -7.25 8.09 1.08
CA PRO A 130 -8.04 9.15 0.45
C PRO A 130 -8.76 8.65 -0.80
N GLY A 131 -10.05 9.00 -0.92
CA GLY A 131 -10.91 8.60 -2.04
C GLY A 131 -10.77 9.48 -3.28
N HIS A 132 -10.19 10.68 -3.16
CA HIS A 132 -10.15 11.65 -4.25
C HIS A 132 -8.97 11.40 -5.19
N LYS A 133 -9.22 11.51 -6.50
CA LYS A 133 -8.23 11.24 -7.55
C LYS A 133 -6.92 12.05 -7.45
N SER A 134 -6.92 13.21 -6.81
CA SER A 134 -5.71 14.03 -6.61
C SER A 134 -4.76 13.41 -5.59
N TYR A 135 -5.26 12.54 -4.71
CA TYR A 135 -4.50 11.96 -3.60
C TYR A 135 -4.22 10.46 -3.80
N VAL A 136 -4.29 9.97 -5.04
CA VAL A 136 -3.97 8.57 -5.34
C VAL A 136 -2.53 8.17 -4.95
N PRO A 137 -1.49 9.04 -5.01
CA PRO A 137 -0.18 8.70 -4.44
C PRO A 137 -0.25 8.28 -2.97
N ASN A 138 -1.01 9.01 -2.15
CA ASN A 138 -1.20 8.69 -0.74
C ASN A 138 -2.01 7.39 -0.57
N MET A 139 -3.02 7.16 -1.42
CA MET A 139 -3.75 5.88 -1.46
C MET A 139 -2.82 4.70 -1.78
N ILE A 140 -1.87 4.87 -2.72
CA ILE A 140 -0.86 3.85 -3.06
C ILE A 140 0.02 3.57 -1.84
N SER A 141 0.50 4.61 -1.16
CA SER A 141 1.31 4.45 0.06
C SER A 141 0.55 3.69 1.15
N GLY A 142 -0.72 4.01 1.40
CA GLY A 142 -1.55 3.26 2.35
C GLY A 142 -1.77 1.81 1.94
N ALA A 143 -2.18 1.58 0.69
CA ALA A 143 -2.47 0.24 0.21
C ALA A 143 -1.23 -0.68 0.12
N SER A 144 -0.03 -0.13 -0.07
CA SER A 144 1.22 -0.90 -0.08
C SER A 144 1.56 -1.54 1.27
N GLN A 145 1.05 -0.98 2.37
CA GLN A 145 1.26 -1.47 3.73
C GLN A 145 0.19 -2.47 4.18
N ALA A 146 -0.92 -2.56 3.43
CA ALA A 146 -2.06 -3.36 3.82
C ALA A 146 -1.89 -4.85 3.52
N ASP A 147 -2.43 -5.67 4.39
CA ASP A 147 -2.56 -7.11 4.20
C ASP A 147 -3.91 -7.44 3.52
N ILE A 148 -4.95 -6.71 3.90
CA ILE A 148 -6.31 -6.86 3.36
C ILE A 148 -6.91 -5.50 2.98
N GLY A 149 -7.87 -5.51 2.07
CA GLY A 149 -8.61 -4.33 1.65
C GLY A 149 -10.08 -4.39 2.08
N VAL A 150 -10.60 -3.27 2.56
CA VAL A 150 -12.02 -3.03 2.73
C VAL A 150 -12.46 -2.04 1.67
N LEU A 151 -13.15 -2.53 0.65
CA LEU A 151 -13.71 -1.70 -0.42
C LEU A 151 -15.09 -1.19 0.00
N VAL A 152 -15.18 0.08 0.34
CA VAL A 152 -16.43 0.71 0.73
C VAL A 152 -17.16 1.25 -0.49
N ILE A 153 -18.39 0.79 -0.70
CA ILE A 153 -19.27 1.16 -1.81
C ILE A 153 -20.56 1.72 -1.24
N SER A 154 -21.01 2.85 -1.72
CA SER A 154 -22.32 3.39 -1.34
C SER A 154 -23.47 2.64 -2.03
N ALA A 155 -24.51 2.27 -1.27
CA ALA A 155 -25.73 1.68 -1.82
C ALA A 155 -26.65 2.71 -2.49
N ARG A 156 -26.48 4.02 -2.18
CA ARG A 156 -27.31 5.09 -2.75
C ARG A 156 -27.26 5.09 -4.27
N LYS A 157 -28.42 5.28 -4.89
CA LYS A 157 -28.54 5.44 -6.35
C LYS A 157 -27.80 6.72 -6.79
N GLY A 158 -27.03 6.62 -7.87
CA GLY A 158 -26.18 7.70 -8.39
C GLY A 158 -24.78 7.75 -7.76
N GLU A 159 -24.60 7.49 -6.48
CA GLU A 159 -23.28 7.45 -5.83
C GLU A 159 -22.47 6.21 -6.24
N PHE A 160 -23.11 5.03 -6.24
CA PHE A 160 -22.47 3.80 -6.74
C PHE A 160 -22.06 3.93 -8.20
N GLU A 161 -22.99 4.38 -9.04
CA GLU A 161 -22.80 4.49 -10.48
C GLU A 161 -21.63 5.43 -10.81
N THR A 162 -21.56 6.59 -10.15
CA THR A 162 -20.47 7.56 -10.33
C THR A 162 -19.10 6.97 -9.98
N GLY A 163 -19.02 6.19 -8.89
CA GLY A 163 -17.79 5.54 -8.47
C GLY A 163 -17.40 4.35 -9.36
N TYR A 164 -18.37 3.65 -9.94
CA TYR A 164 -18.18 2.43 -10.74
C TYR A 164 -18.00 2.67 -12.24
N GLU A 165 -18.52 3.77 -12.78
CA GLU A 165 -18.39 4.08 -14.21
C GLU A 165 -16.94 4.13 -14.68
N LYS A 166 -16.72 4.06 -16.00
CA LYS A 166 -15.39 4.10 -16.60
C LYS A 166 -14.65 5.39 -16.18
N GLY A 167 -13.52 5.23 -15.46
CA GLY A 167 -12.76 6.33 -14.87
C GLY A 167 -13.23 6.73 -13.45
N GLY A 168 -14.14 5.97 -12.84
CA GLY A 168 -14.52 6.12 -11.43
C GLY A 168 -13.46 5.58 -10.49
N GLN A 169 -13.33 6.19 -9.30
CA GLN A 169 -12.28 5.84 -8.34
C GLN A 169 -12.42 4.43 -7.78
N THR A 170 -13.63 3.90 -7.63
CA THR A 170 -13.85 2.52 -7.16
C THR A 170 -13.08 1.52 -8.01
N ARG A 171 -13.13 1.67 -9.33
CA ARG A 171 -12.42 0.78 -10.27
C ARG A 171 -10.90 0.97 -10.18
N GLU A 172 -10.43 2.21 -10.15
CA GLU A 172 -9.00 2.53 -10.03
C GLU A 172 -8.43 1.96 -8.72
N HIS A 173 -9.11 2.16 -7.59
CA HIS A 173 -8.67 1.69 -6.28
C HIS A 173 -8.60 0.15 -6.20
N VAL A 174 -9.58 -0.57 -6.75
CA VAL A 174 -9.55 -2.04 -6.79
C VAL A 174 -8.36 -2.57 -7.59
N GLN A 175 -8.10 -1.96 -8.77
CA GLN A 175 -6.97 -2.34 -9.59
C GLN A 175 -5.64 -2.06 -8.87
N LEU A 176 -5.49 -0.87 -8.28
CA LEU A 176 -4.30 -0.50 -7.52
C LEU A 176 -4.10 -1.42 -6.31
N ALA A 177 -5.12 -1.67 -5.50
CA ALA A 177 -5.02 -2.57 -4.35
C ALA A 177 -4.55 -3.97 -4.75
N LYS A 178 -5.12 -4.55 -5.82
CA LYS A 178 -4.69 -5.85 -6.35
C LYS A 178 -3.22 -5.83 -6.77
N THR A 179 -2.79 -4.76 -7.43
CA THR A 179 -1.42 -4.63 -7.93
C THR A 179 -0.41 -4.43 -6.80
N LEU A 180 -0.82 -3.76 -5.74
CA LEU A 180 0.01 -3.53 -4.55
C LEU A 180 0.08 -4.72 -3.60
N GLY A 181 -0.65 -5.81 -3.89
CA GLY A 181 -0.53 -7.06 -3.15
C GLY A 181 -1.66 -7.36 -2.20
N VAL A 182 -2.69 -6.51 -2.14
CA VAL A 182 -3.89 -6.80 -1.38
C VAL A 182 -4.61 -8.01 -1.99
N SER A 183 -4.44 -9.17 -1.39
CA SER A 183 -4.93 -10.44 -1.92
C SER A 183 -6.38 -10.72 -1.54
N LYS A 184 -6.82 -10.29 -0.37
CA LYS A 184 -8.17 -10.46 0.17
C LYS A 184 -8.90 -9.13 0.18
N LEU A 185 -10.19 -9.15 -0.16
CA LEU A 185 -11.01 -7.95 -0.27
C LEU A 185 -12.38 -8.16 0.38
N LEU A 186 -12.69 -7.39 1.40
CA LEU A 186 -14.05 -7.26 1.92
C LEU A 186 -14.75 -6.13 1.18
N VAL A 187 -15.81 -6.44 0.44
CA VAL A 187 -16.62 -5.46 -0.26
C VAL A 187 -17.80 -5.07 0.61
N VAL A 188 -17.72 -3.89 1.16
CA VAL A 188 -18.69 -3.36 2.10
C VAL A 188 -19.68 -2.45 1.37
N VAL A 189 -20.91 -2.91 1.24
CA VAL A 189 -22.03 -2.14 0.69
C VAL A 189 -22.62 -1.29 1.82
N ASN A 190 -22.20 -0.04 1.87
CA ASN A 190 -22.50 0.92 2.94
C ASN A 190 -23.74 1.77 2.65
N LYS A 191 -24.25 2.46 3.66
CA LYS A 191 -25.47 3.29 3.60
C LYS A 191 -26.72 2.48 3.24
N MET A 192 -26.80 1.23 3.72
CA MET A 192 -27.99 0.40 3.52
C MET A 192 -29.22 0.91 4.27
N ASP A 193 -29.00 1.70 5.33
CA ASP A 193 -30.01 2.41 6.13
C ASP A 193 -30.64 3.62 5.44
N ASP A 194 -30.02 4.09 4.33
CA ASP A 194 -30.54 5.26 3.62
C ASP A 194 -32.01 5.06 3.20
N PRO A 195 -32.89 6.06 3.38
CA PRO A 195 -34.32 5.95 3.05
C PRO A 195 -34.59 5.53 1.59
N THR A 196 -33.68 5.84 0.67
CA THR A 196 -33.79 5.46 -0.74
C THR A 196 -33.39 4.01 -1.02
N VAL A 197 -32.72 3.34 -0.05
CA VAL A 197 -32.24 1.96 -0.14
C VAL A 197 -33.01 1.04 0.79
N ASN A 198 -33.17 1.45 2.07
CA ASN A 198 -33.94 0.76 3.10
C ASN A 198 -33.67 -0.76 3.16
N TRP A 199 -32.41 -1.15 3.26
CA TRP A 199 -31.93 -2.55 3.31
C TRP A 199 -32.48 -3.45 2.18
N SER A 200 -32.78 -2.86 0.98
CA SER A 200 -33.28 -3.59 -0.18
C SER A 200 -32.29 -4.67 -0.63
N LYS A 201 -32.79 -5.90 -0.72
CA LYS A 201 -32.06 -7.04 -1.30
C LYS A 201 -31.75 -6.83 -2.77
N GLU A 202 -32.71 -6.32 -3.52
CA GLU A 202 -32.57 -6.07 -4.96
C GLU A 202 -31.44 -5.10 -5.25
N ARG A 203 -31.30 -4.05 -4.44
CA ARG A 203 -30.22 -3.07 -4.60
C ARG A 203 -28.85 -3.68 -4.24
N TYR A 204 -28.79 -4.47 -3.20
CA TYR A 204 -27.60 -5.20 -2.82
C TYR A 204 -27.15 -6.19 -3.92
N ASP A 205 -28.09 -7.02 -4.41
CA ASP A 205 -27.83 -8.00 -5.46
C ASP A 205 -27.42 -7.32 -6.80
N GLU A 206 -27.99 -6.15 -7.12
CA GLU A 206 -27.58 -5.34 -8.26
C GLU A 206 -26.11 -4.92 -8.18
N ILE A 207 -25.68 -4.39 -7.02
CA ILE A 207 -24.29 -3.97 -6.79
C ILE A 207 -23.35 -5.17 -6.86
N GLU A 208 -23.68 -6.27 -6.19
CA GLU A 208 -22.87 -7.51 -6.20
C GLU A 208 -22.73 -8.06 -7.62
N SER A 209 -23.81 -8.10 -8.40
CA SER A 209 -23.81 -8.59 -9.78
C SER A 209 -22.95 -7.75 -10.70
N LYS A 210 -22.91 -6.42 -10.54
CA LYS A 210 -22.06 -5.50 -11.29
C LYS A 210 -20.60 -5.58 -10.88
N MET A 211 -20.33 -5.70 -9.58
CA MET A 211 -18.96 -5.74 -9.03
C MET A 211 -18.27 -7.07 -9.31
N THR A 212 -18.95 -8.20 -9.24
CA THR A 212 -18.38 -9.55 -9.41
C THR A 212 -17.60 -9.76 -10.71
N PRO A 213 -18.13 -9.43 -11.91
CA PRO A 213 -17.38 -9.55 -13.15
C PRO A 213 -16.15 -8.63 -13.19
N PHE A 214 -16.29 -7.43 -12.64
CA PHE A 214 -15.19 -6.47 -12.58
C PHE A 214 -14.06 -6.95 -11.67
N LEU A 215 -14.36 -7.41 -10.45
CA LEU A 215 -13.39 -7.98 -9.52
C LEU A 215 -12.64 -9.17 -10.12
N ARG A 216 -13.38 -10.04 -10.83
CA ARG A 216 -12.79 -11.17 -11.57
C ARG A 216 -11.83 -10.69 -12.67
N SER A 217 -12.23 -9.69 -13.45
CA SER A 217 -11.37 -9.11 -14.49
C SER A 217 -10.14 -8.39 -13.94
N SER A 218 -10.22 -7.90 -12.69
CA SER A 218 -9.11 -7.29 -11.96
C SER A 218 -8.18 -8.34 -11.31
N GLY A 219 -8.45 -9.64 -11.48
CA GLY A 219 -7.59 -10.74 -11.03
C GLY A 219 -7.89 -11.28 -9.63
N TYR A 220 -9.05 -10.94 -9.03
CA TYR A 220 -9.50 -11.58 -7.80
C TYR A 220 -10.26 -12.88 -8.07
N ASN A 221 -10.01 -13.90 -7.26
CA ASN A 221 -10.87 -15.07 -7.21
C ASN A 221 -12.07 -14.74 -6.30
N VAL A 222 -13.20 -14.38 -6.92
CA VAL A 222 -14.38 -13.87 -6.17
C VAL A 222 -14.89 -14.88 -5.13
N LYS A 223 -14.71 -16.19 -5.34
CA LYS A 223 -15.16 -17.22 -4.38
C LYS A 223 -14.24 -17.37 -3.16
N LYS A 224 -12.93 -17.09 -3.31
CA LYS A 224 -11.92 -17.31 -2.27
C LYS A 224 -11.40 -16.02 -1.64
N ASP A 225 -11.33 -14.95 -2.45
CA ASP A 225 -10.62 -13.74 -2.08
C ASP A 225 -11.55 -12.56 -1.78
N VAL A 226 -12.86 -12.71 -2.07
CA VAL A 226 -13.82 -11.60 -1.95
C VAL A 226 -15.01 -12.02 -1.11
N GLN A 227 -15.38 -11.15 -0.17
CA GLN A 227 -16.60 -11.30 0.62
C GLN A 227 -17.42 -10.02 0.57
N PHE A 228 -18.71 -10.11 0.31
CA PHE A 228 -19.64 -8.97 0.28
C PHE A 228 -20.41 -8.86 1.59
N LEU A 229 -20.54 -7.64 2.10
CA LEU A 229 -21.18 -7.32 3.38
C LEU A 229 -22.05 -6.07 3.25
N PRO A 230 -23.36 -6.12 3.58
CA PRO A 230 -24.19 -4.93 3.72
C PRO A 230 -23.99 -4.32 5.11
N ILE A 231 -23.77 -3.00 5.21
CA ILE A 231 -23.65 -2.27 6.49
C ILE A 231 -24.34 -0.92 6.47
N SER A 232 -24.51 -0.36 7.66
CA SER A 232 -24.63 1.08 7.89
C SER A 232 -23.43 1.55 8.71
N GLY A 233 -22.48 2.22 8.07
CA GLY A 233 -21.27 2.73 8.73
C GLY A 233 -21.58 3.87 9.69
N LEU A 234 -22.65 4.64 9.48
CA LEU A 234 -23.06 5.73 10.38
C LEU A 234 -23.78 5.20 11.62
N MET A 235 -24.71 4.24 11.43
CA MET A 235 -25.51 3.67 12.51
C MET A 235 -24.83 2.49 13.22
N GLY A 236 -23.71 1.98 12.69
CA GLY A 236 -23.01 0.83 13.22
C GLY A 236 -23.71 -0.51 12.97
N THR A 237 -24.76 -0.56 12.16
CA THR A 237 -25.56 -1.76 11.92
C THR A 237 -24.77 -2.76 11.05
N ASN A 238 -24.75 -4.03 11.48
CA ASN A 238 -23.99 -5.13 10.90
C ASN A 238 -22.46 -4.92 10.93
N MET A 239 -21.95 -4.15 11.89
CA MET A 239 -20.52 -3.93 12.07
C MET A 239 -19.93 -4.79 13.19
N LYS A 240 -20.26 -4.54 14.46
CA LYS A 240 -19.79 -5.35 15.60
C LYS A 240 -20.69 -6.55 15.87
N THR A 241 -21.98 -6.37 15.72
CA THR A 241 -22.99 -7.41 15.86
C THR A 241 -23.72 -7.62 14.54
N ARG A 242 -24.20 -8.84 14.30
CA ARG A 242 -25.00 -9.17 13.11
C ARG A 242 -26.28 -8.34 13.08
N VAL A 243 -26.68 -7.91 11.89
CA VAL A 243 -27.93 -7.17 11.70
C VAL A 243 -29.14 -8.01 12.14
N ASP A 244 -30.09 -7.36 12.81
CA ASP A 244 -31.33 -8.00 13.21
C ASP A 244 -32.15 -8.41 11.98
N LYS A 245 -32.80 -9.57 12.06
CA LYS A 245 -33.65 -10.09 10.99
C LYS A 245 -34.90 -9.25 10.74
N SER A 246 -35.33 -8.45 11.71
CA SER A 246 -36.41 -7.47 11.53
C SER A 246 -36.01 -6.35 10.57
N ILE A 247 -34.72 -5.96 10.55
CA ILE A 247 -34.16 -4.93 9.68
C ILE A 247 -33.76 -5.52 8.33
N CYS A 248 -33.09 -6.68 8.34
CA CYS A 248 -32.52 -7.30 7.14
C CYS A 248 -32.80 -8.83 7.11
N PRO A 249 -34.04 -9.27 6.78
CA PRO A 249 -34.45 -10.66 6.87
C PRO A 249 -33.72 -11.60 5.91
N TRP A 250 -33.19 -11.05 4.82
CA TRP A 250 -32.50 -11.83 3.79
C TRP A 250 -31.00 -12.09 4.11
N ARG A 251 -30.44 -11.42 5.13
CA ARG A 251 -29.01 -11.58 5.47
C ARG A 251 -28.81 -12.64 6.55
N ASN A 252 -28.00 -13.66 6.24
CA ASN A 252 -27.57 -14.75 7.15
C ASN A 252 -26.04 -14.89 7.19
N GLY A 253 -25.28 -13.81 7.03
CA GLY A 253 -23.83 -13.85 7.02
C GLY A 253 -23.21 -13.16 8.24
N PRO A 254 -21.88 -13.14 8.33
CA PRO A 254 -21.17 -12.48 9.40
C PRO A 254 -21.35 -10.95 9.35
N CYS A 255 -21.13 -10.31 10.49
CA CYS A 255 -20.92 -8.87 10.58
C CYS A 255 -19.48 -8.49 10.15
N LEU A 256 -19.17 -7.21 10.13
CA LEU A 256 -17.86 -6.72 9.66
C LEU A 256 -16.70 -7.22 10.56
N PHE A 257 -16.86 -7.15 11.89
CA PHE A 257 -15.82 -7.62 12.82
C PHE A 257 -15.56 -9.11 12.69
N GLU A 258 -16.61 -9.92 12.63
CA GLU A 258 -16.47 -11.37 12.39
C GLU A 258 -15.81 -11.70 11.05
N ALA A 259 -16.13 -10.92 10.01
CA ALA A 259 -15.52 -11.09 8.69
C ALA A 259 -14.04 -10.70 8.67
N LEU A 260 -13.64 -9.64 9.41
CA LEU A 260 -12.24 -9.24 9.58
C LEU A 260 -11.45 -10.29 10.36
N ASP A 261 -11.99 -10.79 11.46
CA ASP A 261 -11.33 -11.85 12.27
C ASP A 261 -11.18 -13.17 11.53
N ALA A 262 -12.08 -13.48 10.60
CA ALA A 262 -12.01 -14.69 9.79
C ALA A 262 -10.94 -14.65 8.69
N VAL A 263 -10.30 -13.50 8.45
CA VAL A 263 -9.26 -13.38 7.42
C VAL A 263 -7.97 -14.08 7.87
N GLU A 264 -7.45 -14.95 7.01
CA GLU A 264 -6.14 -15.57 7.22
C GLU A 264 -5.01 -14.56 7.14
N VAL A 265 -4.10 -14.57 8.11
CA VAL A 265 -2.89 -13.75 8.09
C VAL A 265 -1.97 -14.23 6.98
N PRO A 266 -1.41 -13.34 6.14
CA PRO A 266 -0.40 -13.73 5.17
C PRO A 266 0.80 -14.42 5.84
N LEU A 267 1.38 -15.41 5.16
CA LEU A 267 2.62 -16.03 5.61
C LEU A 267 3.72 -14.98 5.71
N ARG A 268 4.35 -14.90 6.87
CA ARG A 268 5.43 -13.97 7.19
C ARG A 268 6.63 -14.76 7.68
N ASP A 269 7.84 -14.32 7.31
CA ASP A 269 9.09 -14.98 7.71
C ASP A 269 9.80 -14.19 8.82
N PRO A 270 9.67 -14.60 10.09
CA PRO A 270 10.35 -13.93 11.22
C PRO A 270 11.86 -14.22 11.27
N LYS A 271 12.34 -15.26 10.56
CA LYS A 271 13.76 -15.65 10.49
C LYS A 271 14.46 -15.11 9.24
N GLY A 272 13.70 -14.49 8.34
CA GLY A 272 14.23 -13.85 7.13
C GLY A 272 15.10 -12.62 7.45
N PRO A 273 15.80 -12.07 6.46
CA PRO A 273 16.55 -10.84 6.63
C PRO A 273 15.61 -9.69 6.98
N PHE A 274 16.00 -8.86 7.95
CA PHE A 274 15.17 -7.74 8.38
C PHE A 274 14.99 -6.73 7.23
N ARG A 275 13.73 -6.34 7.00
CA ARG A 275 13.30 -5.36 6.00
C ARG A 275 12.17 -4.51 6.54
N LEU A 276 12.43 -3.21 6.67
CA LEU A 276 11.43 -2.23 7.06
C LEU A 276 11.53 -1.01 6.13
N PRO A 277 10.65 -0.86 5.14
CA PRO A 277 10.52 0.38 4.37
C PRO A 277 10.12 1.55 5.26
N ILE A 278 10.89 2.63 5.22
CA ILE A 278 10.64 3.84 5.99
C ILE A 278 9.55 4.64 5.28
N ILE A 279 8.46 4.88 5.98
CA ILE A 279 7.30 5.61 5.49
C ILE A 279 7.42 7.07 5.88
N ASP A 280 7.80 7.31 7.13
CA ASP A 280 7.91 8.63 7.72
C ASP A 280 9.07 8.67 8.73
N LYS A 281 9.49 9.89 9.06
CA LYS A 281 10.58 10.17 10.01
C LYS A 281 10.31 11.46 10.77
N PHE A 282 10.81 11.53 11.97
CA PHE A 282 10.77 12.76 12.78
C PHE A 282 11.87 12.75 13.86
N LYS A 283 12.13 13.93 14.41
CA LYS A 283 13.12 14.10 15.46
C LYS A 283 12.43 14.08 16.84
N ASP A 284 12.77 13.07 17.67
CA ASP A 284 12.32 12.96 19.05
C ASP A 284 13.42 12.31 19.89
N MET A 285 14.21 13.13 20.61
CA MET A 285 15.40 12.68 21.35
C MET A 285 16.31 11.73 20.53
N GLY A 286 16.53 12.07 19.27
CA GLY A 286 17.20 11.27 18.25
C GLY A 286 16.34 11.15 16.99
N THR A 287 16.79 10.36 16.04
CA THR A 287 16.05 10.12 14.80
C THR A 287 15.06 8.97 14.99
N VAL A 288 13.79 9.22 14.79
CA VAL A 288 12.73 8.20 14.81
C VAL A 288 12.24 7.95 13.39
N VAL A 289 12.18 6.68 13.01
CA VAL A 289 11.62 6.26 11.72
C VAL A 289 10.39 5.40 11.93
N MET A 290 9.45 5.52 11.01
CA MET A 290 8.20 4.75 11.01
C MET A 290 8.14 3.84 9.79
N GLY A 291 7.70 2.61 9.99
CA GLY A 291 7.53 1.66 8.90
C GLY A 291 6.87 0.36 9.33
N LYS A 292 6.50 -0.46 8.35
CA LYS A 292 6.01 -1.83 8.56
C LYS A 292 7.14 -2.82 8.36
N VAL A 293 7.28 -3.78 9.26
CA VAL A 293 8.23 -4.89 9.09
C VAL A 293 7.70 -5.85 8.03
N GLU A 294 8.37 -5.95 6.90
CA GLU A 294 7.99 -6.87 5.82
C GLU A 294 8.60 -8.25 5.98
N SER A 295 9.78 -8.35 6.61
CA SER A 295 10.51 -9.61 6.85
C SER A 295 11.46 -9.48 8.02
N GLY A 296 11.77 -10.60 8.67
CA GLY A 296 12.69 -10.67 9.79
C GLY A 296 12.13 -10.11 11.08
N SER A 297 12.97 -10.03 12.10
CA SER A 297 12.64 -9.42 13.38
C SER A 297 13.73 -8.47 13.84
N VAL A 298 13.38 -7.53 14.70
CA VAL A 298 14.30 -6.52 15.28
C VAL A 298 14.16 -6.48 16.78
N SER A 299 15.29 -6.28 17.47
CA SER A 299 15.35 -6.09 18.91
C SER A 299 16.11 -4.81 19.27
N GLU A 300 15.85 -4.26 20.44
CA GLU A 300 16.65 -3.16 20.97
C GLU A 300 18.13 -3.55 20.98
N GLY A 301 19.00 -2.61 20.64
CA GLY A 301 20.45 -2.82 20.55
C GLY A 301 20.94 -3.40 19.21
N ASN A 302 20.07 -3.87 18.31
CA ASN A 302 20.47 -4.39 17.02
C ASN A 302 21.15 -3.31 16.17
N ASN A 303 22.17 -3.72 15.40
CA ASN A 303 22.76 -2.90 14.35
C ASN A 303 22.07 -3.17 13.02
N LEU A 304 21.68 -2.12 12.31
CA LEU A 304 21.01 -2.15 11.04
C LEU A 304 21.69 -1.21 10.03
N LEU A 305 21.35 -1.35 8.76
CA LEU A 305 21.75 -0.43 7.68
C LEU A 305 20.55 0.35 7.18
N VAL A 306 20.72 1.66 7.02
CA VAL A 306 19.79 2.51 6.27
C VAL A 306 20.21 2.49 4.81
N MET A 307 19.44 1.82 3.97
CA MET A 307 19.70 1.74 2.52
C MET A 307 18.86 2.78 1.78
N PRO A 308 19.36 3.40 0.68
CA PRO A 308 20.56 3.05 -0.10
C PRO A 308 21.87 3.64 0.43
N ASN A 309 21.86 4.54 1.41
CA ASN A 309 23.04 5.30 1.89
C ASN A 309 24.08 4.42 2.59
N LYS A 310 23.70 3.18 2.97
CA LYS A 310 24.56 2.25 3.73
C LYS A 310 25.01 2.80 5.10
N ALA A 311 24.23 3.71 5.68
CA ALA A 311 24.52 4.24 7.00
C ALA A 311 24.27 3.15 8.07
N LEU A 312 25.28 2.87 8.88
CA LEU A 312 25.17 1.94 9.99
C LEU A 312 24.48 2.64 11.17
N VAL A 313 23.42 2.06 11.68
CA VAL A 313 22.61 2.60 12.76
C VAL A 313 22.39 1.57 13.84
N LYS A 314 22.21 2.05 15.08
CA LYS A 314 21.84 1.19 16.22
C LYS A 314 20.42 1.50 16.65
N VAL A 315 19.65 0.45 16.92
CA VAL A 315 18.28 0.53 17.45
C VAL A 315 18.35 0.87 18.94
N ILE A 316 17.79 2.00 19.34
CA ILE A 316 17.78 2.48 20.74
C ILE A 316 16.47 2.08 21.43
N ALA A 317 15.35 2.22 20.75
CA ALA A 317 14.03 1.84 21.28
C ALA A 317 13.09 1.48 20.13
N ILE A 318 12.17 0.57 20.41
CA ILE A 318 11.13 0.12 19.49
C ILE A 318 9.77 0.42 20.14
N TYR A 319 8.86 0.99 19.38
CA TYR A 319 7.49 1.22 19.78
C TYR A 319 6.56 0.56 18.76
N CYS A 320 5.65 -0.27 19.27
CA CYS A 320 4.56 -0.85 18.51
C CYS A 320 3.30 -0.09 18.91
N ASP A 321 2.76 0.70 17.99
CA ASP A 321 1.73 1.71 18.29
C ASP A 321 2.25 2.74 19.34
N GLU A 322 1.72 2.74 20.57
CA GLU A 322 2.20 3.61 21.65
C GLU A 322 3.05 2.87 22.69
N ASP A 323 3.04 1.56 22.67
CA ASP A 323 3.70 0.72 23.64
C ASP A 323 5.16 0.46 23.27
N LYS A 324 6.03 0.53 24.29
CA LYS A 324 7.44 0.18 24.14
C LYS A 324 7.60 -1.34 24.07
N ALA A 325 8.22 -1.85 23.00
CA ALA A 325 8.50 -3.25 22.78
C ALA A 325 10.02 -3.51 22.80
N ARG A 326 10.45 -4.64 23.37
CA ARG A 326 11.85 -5.07 23.30
C ARG A 326 12.20 -5.71 21.98
N ARG A 327 11.23 -6.36 21.36
CA ARG A 327 11.35 -7.08 20.09
C ARG A 327 10.10 -6.91 19.27
N ALA A 328 10.26 -6.89 17.94
CA ALA A 328 9.15 -6.81 17.01
C ALA A 328 9.37 -7.72 15.79
N GLY A 329 8.27 -8.24 15.25
CA GLY A 329 8.23 -9.22 14.17
C GLY A 329 7.61 -8.70 12.88
N PRO A 330 7.54 -9.55 11.84
CA PRO A 330 7.02 -9.15 10.54
C PRO A 330 5.51 -8.90 10.57
N GLY A 331 5.10 -7.81 9.91
CA GLY A 331 3.73 -7.32 9.81
C GLY A 331 3.38 -6.23 10.80
N GLU A 332 4.20 -5.98 11.81
CA GLU A 332 4.00 -4.91 12.78
C GLU A 332 4.39 -3.55 12.21
N ASN A 333 3.62 -2.53 12.56
CA ASN A 333 3.95 -1.14 12.28
C ASN A 333 4.73 -0.59 13.45
N LEU A 334 5.95 -0.14 13.18
CA LEU A 334 6.89 0.26 14.21
C LEU A 334 7.28 1.73 14.10
N ARG A 335 7.51 2.33 15.26
CA ARG A 335 8.34 3.53 15.41
C ARG A 335 9.65 3.09 16.05
N ILE A 336 10.76 3.30 15.35
CA ILE A 336 12.08 2.87 15.80
C ILE A 336 12.96 4.09 16.01
N ARG A 337 13.45 4.29 17.22
CA ARG A 337 14.46 5.31 17.53
C ARG A 337 15.83 4.77 17.19
N LEU A 338 16.56 5.52 16.39
CA LEU A 338 17.88 5.18 15.88
C LEU A 338 18.94 6.12 16.42
N SER A 339 20.17 5.62 16.54
CA SER A 339 21.38 6.43 16.68
C SER A 339 22.34 6.14 15.55
N GLY A 340 23.21 7.12 15.25
CA GLY A 340 24.20 7.01 14.18
C GLY A 340 23.75 7.59 12.83
N VAL A 341 22.60 8.28 12.79
CA VAL A 341 22.09 8.95 11.58
C VAL A 341 21.25 10.17 12.00
N GLU A 342 21.34 11.26 11.23
CA GLU A 342 20.47 12.42 11.39
C GLU A 342 19.18 12.24 10.58
N GLU A 343 18.12 12.96 10.99
CA GLU A 343 16.84 12.90 10.32
C GLU A 343 16.95 13.31 8.84
N ASP A 344 17.74 14.35 8.54
CA ASP A 344 17.89 14.89 7.18
C ASP A 344 18.55 13.89 6.20
N ASP A 345 19.33 12.93 6.70
CA ASP A 345 20.02 11.91 5.89
C ASP A 345 19.09 10.76 5.46
N ILE A 346 17.88 10.71 5.99
CA ILE A 346 16.89 9.66 5.68
C ILE A 346 15.79 10.28 4.82
N LEU A 347 15.39 9.56 3.77
CA LEU A 347 14.23 9.90 2.97
C LEU A 347 13.14 8.85 3.12
N SER A 348 11.88 9.27 2.99
CA SER A 348 10.76 8.34 2.85
C SER A 348 11.01 7.40 1.66
N GLY A 349 10.86 6.09 1.89
CA GLY A 349 11.19 5.07 0.91
C GLY A 349 12.58 4.43 1.07
N PHE A 350 13.43 4.95 1.93
CA PHE A 350 14.63 4.23 2.37
C PHE A 350 14.20 2.97 3.14
N VAL A 351 15.11 2.00 3.27
CA VAL A 351 14.80 0.72 3.93
C VAL A 351 15.81 0.44 5.03
N LEU A 352 15.31 0.21 6.24
CA LEU A 352 16.11 -0.41 7.29
C LEU A 352 16.31 -1.88 6.96
N SER A 353 17.55 -2.31 6.93
CA SER A 353 17.96 -3.62 6.44
C SER A 353 18.95 -4.28 7.38
N SER A 354 18.94 -5.62 7.44
CA SER A 354 19.98 -6.38 8.16
C SER A 354 21.36 -6.13 7.57
N VAL A 355 22.36 -6.04 8.45
CA VAL A 355 23.77 -5.85 8.03
C VAL A 355 24.30 -7.04 7.23
N ALA A 356 23.95 -8.27 7.66
CA ALA A 356 24.45 -9.50 7.03
C ALA A 356 23.93 -9.70 5.59
N LYS A 357 22.69 -9.27 5.32
CA LYS A 357 22.08 -9.39 3.99
C LYS A 357 21.32 -8.09 3.67
N PRO A 358 22.03 -7.02 3.25
CA PRO A 358 21.39 -5.75 2.94
C PRO A 358 20.48 -5.86 1.71
N ILE A 359 19.44 -5.01 1.66
CA ILE A 359 18.58 -4.91 0.49
C ILE A 359 19.37 -4.31 -0.68
N PRO A 360 19.22 -4.82 -1.91
CA PRO A 360 19.85 -4.22 -3.08
C PRO A 360 19.33 -2.80 -3.32
N SER A 361 20.24 -1.90 -3.73
CA SER A 361 19.92 -0.56 -4.20
C SER A 361 20.39 -0.41 -5.64
N VAL A 362 19.49 0.02 -6.53
CA VAL A 362 19.73 0.05 -7.96
C VAL A 362 19.22 1.34 -8.60
N SER A 363 19.85 1.76 -9.70
CA SER A 363 19.37 2.83 -10.59
C SER A 363 18.75 2.27 -11.88
N GLU A 364 19.01 0.99 -12.19
CA GLU A 364 18.49 0.32 -13.38
C GLU A 364 18.14 -1.13 -13.03
N PHE A 365 17.01 -1.62 -13.56
CA PHE A 365 16.57 -2.99 -13.33
C PHE A 365 15.67 -3.50 -14.45
N VAL A 366 15.53 -4.81 -14.55
CA VAL A 366 14.60 -5.46 -15.48
C VAL A 366 13.29 -5.77 -14.78
N ALA A 367 12.19 -5.49 -15.45
CA ALA A 367 10.86 -5.71 -14.90
C ALA A 367 9.87 -6.25 -15.94
N GLN A 368 8.95 -7.08 -15.48
CA GLN A 368 7.77 -7.47 -16.25
C GLN A 368 6.63 -6.51 -15.93
N LEU A 369 6.12 -5.83 -16.94
CA LEU A 369 5.04 -4.86 -16.83
C LEU A 369 3.77 -5.41 -17.46
N GLN A 370 2.64 -5.23 -16.80
CA GLN A 370 1.32 -5.38 -17.38
C GLN A 370 0.71 -4.00 -17.61
N ILE A 371 0.44 -3.66 -18.86
CA ILE A 371 -0.14 -2.37 -19.25
C ILE A 371 -1.66 -2.43 -19.03
N LEU A 372 -2.15 -1.74 -18.03
CA LEU A 372 -3.58 -1.71 -17.69
C LEU A 372 -4.34 -0.68 -18.52
N GLU A 373 -3.90 0.56 -18.49
CA GLU A 373 -4.53 1.67 -19.21
C GLU A 373 -3.49 2.69 -19.63
N LEU A 374 -3.46 3.03 -20.91
CA LEU A 374 -2.67 4.12 -21.48
C LEU A 374 -3.59 5.31 -21.77
N LEU A 375 -3.02 6.50 -21.87
CA LEU A 375 -3.73 7.69 -22.38
C LEU A 375 -4.30 7.40 -23.76
N ASP A 376 -5.42 8.05 -24.11
CA ASP A 376 -6.03 7.89 -25.43
C ASP A 376 -5.00 8.14 -26.53
N ASN A 377 -4.83 7.15 -27.42
CA ASN A 377 -3.86 7.11 -28.51
C ASN A 377 -2.36 7.06 -28.08
N ALA A 378 -2.05 6.90 -26.81
CA ALA A 378 -0.67 6.70 -26.39
C ALA A 378 -0.19 5.27 -26.69
N ILE A 379 1.09 5.15 -26.96
CA ILE A 379 1.81 3.90 -27.09
C ILE A 379 2.89 3.84 -26.02
N PHE A 380 3.13 2.66 -25.50
CA PHE A 380 4.21 2.41 -24.56
C PHE A 380 5.44 1.91 -25.33
N THR A 381 6.54 2.64 -25.27
CA THR A 381 7.75 2.42 -26.06
C THR A 381 9.00 2.75 -25.25
N ALA A 382 10.19 2.45 -25.76
CA ALA A 382 11.42 2.99 -25.22
C ALA A 382 11.41 4.52 -25.20
N GLY A 383 12.01 5.16 -24.20
CA GLY A 383 11.93 6.60 -23.94
C GLY A 383 10.66 7.04 -23.20
N TYR A 384 9.78 6.11 -22.84
CA TYR A 384 8.55 6.44 -22.09
C TYR A 384 8.91 6.82 -20.65
N LYS A 385 8.46 8.01 -20.22
CA LYS A 385 8.69 8.53 -18.87
C LYS A 385 7.47 8.37 -17.99
N ALA A 386 7.68 7.93 -16.77
CA ALA A 386 6.64 7.71 -15.78
C ALA A 386 7.15 8.01 -14.37
N VAL A 387 6.23 8.06 -13.42
CA VAL A 387 6.53 8.08 -11.99
C VAL A 387 6.35 6.67 -11.45
N LEU A 388 7.40 6.13 -10.87
CA LEU A 388 7.43 4.83 -10.22
C LEU A 388 7.01 4.99 -8.76
N HIS A 389 6.10 4.11 -8.31
CA HIS A 389 5.69 4.00 -6.92
C HIS A 389 6.02 2.59 -6.44
N ILE A 390 6.91 2.47 -5.49
CA ILE A 390 7.25 1.21 -4.80
C ILE A 390 7.29 1.48 -3.30
N HIS A 391 6.55 0.69 -2.48
CA HIS A 391 6.31 0.97 -1.06
C HIS A 391 6.08 2.48 -0.81
N ALA A 392 6.97 3.19 -0.12
CA ALA A 392 6.84 4.64 0.12
C ALA A 392 7.64 5.51 -0.89
N VAL A 393 8.42 4.90 -1.80
CA VAL A 393 9.19 5.63 -2.81
C VAL A 393 8.27 6.16 -3.91
N VAL A 394 8.51 7.41 -4.29
CA VAL A 394 7.94 8.04 -5.49
C VAL A 394 9.09 8.64 -6.30
N GLU A 395 9.43 8.03 -7.43
CA GLU A 395 10.61 8.38 -8.20
C GLU A 395 10.30 8.46 -9.70
N GLU A 396 10.93 9.41 -10.41
CA GLU A 396 10.82 9.49 -11.87
C GLU A 396 11.63 8.37 -12.51
N CYS A 397 11.05 7.74 -13.54
CA CYS A 397 11.70 6.68 -14.28
C CYS A 397 11.50 6.81 -15.79
N GLU A 398 12.40 6.16 -16.54
CA GLU A 398 12.33 6.05 -17.99
C GLU A 398 12.45 4.58 -18.40
N ILE A 399 11.68 4.19 -19.39
CA ILE A 399 11.78 2.87 -20.02
C ILE A 399 12.91 2.93 -21.06
N VAL A 400 14.04 2.33 -20.74
CA VAL A 400 15.23 2.33 -21.63
C VAL A 400 15.01 1.44 -22.85
N GLU A 401 14.46 0.25 -22.62
CA GLU A 401 14.32 -0.77 -23.65
C GLU A 401 13.11 -1.67 -23.42
N LEU A 402 12.40 -2.03 -24.49
CA LEU A 402 11.43 -3.10 -24.49
C LEU A 402 12.10 -4.39 -24.97
N MET A 403 12.35 -5.31 -24.03
CA MET A 403 13.12 -6.53 -24.33
C MET A 403 12.26 -7.59 -25.00
N GLN A 404 11.06 -7.87 -24.43
CA GLN A 404 10.24 -8.98 -24.85
C GLN A 404 8.78 -8.79 -24.50
N GLN A 405 7.87 -9.11 -25.40
CA GLN A 405 6.45 -9.16 -25.13
C GLN A 405 6.04 -10.59 -24.78
N ILE A 406 5.18 -10.72 -23.74
CA ILE A 406 4.65 -11.99 -23.28
C ILE A 406 3.18 -12.08 -23.71
N ASP A 407 2.78 -13.19 -24.29
CA ASP A 407 1.38 -13.46 -24.62
C ASP A 407 0.59 -13.68 -23.31
N PRO A 408 -0.44 -12.85 -23.01
CA PRO A 408 -1.21 -12.97 -21.79
C PRO A 408 -1.93 -14.32 -21.62
N LYS A 409 -2.25 -15.01 -22.71
CA LYS A 409 -2.98 -16.28 -22.71
C LYS A 409 -2.04 -17.47 -22.50
N THR A 410 -0.96 -17.54 -23.28
CA THR A 410 -0.02 -18.67 -23.24
C THR A 410 1.10 -18.49 -22.22
N LYS A 411 1.28 -17.26 -21.70
CA LYS A 411 2.40 -16.87 -20.81
C LYS A 411 3.79 -17.12 -21.42
N LYS A 412 3.86 -17.29 -22.76
CA LYS A 412 5.11 -17.52 -23.46
C LYS A 412 5.61 -16.24 -24.14
N PRO A 413 6.94 -16.09 -24.25
CA PRO A 413 7.52 -14.95 -24.95
C PRO A 413 7.22 -14.98 -26.44
N MET A 414 6.92 -13.82 -27.01
CA MET A 414 6.69 -13.66 -28.44
C MET A 414 8.02 -13.51 -29.17
N LYS A 415 8.15 -14.14 -30.35
CA LYS A 415 9.40 -14.15 -31.14
C LYS A 415 9.71 -12.81 -31.85
N LYS A 416 8.75 -11.88 -31.91
CA LYS A 416 8.91 -10.60 -32.63
C LYS A 416 9.60 -9.56 -31.74
N LYS A 417 10.50 -8.77 -32.33
CA LYS A 417 11.08 -7.58 -31.68
C LYS A 417 9.96 -6.61 -31.32
N VAL A 418 9.96 -6.15 -30.05
CA VAL A 418 8.94 -5.25 -29.52
C VAL A 418 9.41 -3.82 -29.71
N LEU A 419 8.69 -3.04 -30.51
CA LEU A 419 8.96 -1.61 -30.68
C LEU A 419 8.03 -0.75 -29.80
N PHE A 420 6.81 -1.22 -29.65
CA PHE A 420 5.79 -0.59 -28.80
C PHE A 420 4.74 -1.61 -28.36
N VAL A 421 4.04 -1.30 -27.27
CA VAL A 421 2.90 -2.08 -26.79
C VAL A 421 1.69 -1.19 -26.50
N LYS A 422 0.50 -1.81 -26.44
CA LYS A 422 -0.80 -1.16 -26.18
C LYS A 422 -1.42 -1.70 -24.89
N ASN A 423 -2.58 -1.17 -24.53
CA ASN A 423 -3.36 -1.62 -23.38
C ASN A 423 -3.55 -3.15 -23.37
N GLY A 424 -3.46 -3.75 -22.18
CA GLY A 424 -3.60 -5.19 -21.95
C GLY A 424 -2.36 -6.03 -22.29
N ALA A 425 -1.30 -5.42 -22.82
CA ALA A 425 -0.06 -6.14 -23.11
C ALA A 425 0.74 -6.44 -21.85
N VAL A 426 1.49 -7.54 -21.89
CA VAL A 426 2.53 -7.88 -20.89
C VAL A 426 3.88 -7.79 -21.59
N VAL A 427 4.80 -7.03 -21.02
CA VAL A 427 6.12 -6.76 -21.61
C VAL A 427 7.22 -6.82 -20.54
N VAL A 428 8.35 -7.40 -20.90
CA VAL A 428 9.59 -7.30 -20.13
C VAL A 428 10.37 -6.12 -20.67
N CYS A 429 10.78 -5.24 -19.79
CA CYS A 429 11.53 -4.04 -20.15
C CYS A 429 12.61 -3.71 -19.12
N ARG A 430 13.53 -2.86 -19.53
CA ARG A 430 14.55 -2.27 -18.70
C ARG A 430 14.11 -0.89 -18.27
N VAL A 431 14.11 -0.67 -16.95
CA VAL A 431 13.64 0.57 -16.31
C VAL A 431 14.84 1.24 -15.66
N GLN A 432 15.02 2.53 -15.90
CA GLN A 432 16.00 3.38 -15.26
C GLN A 432 15.30 4.41 -14.38
N VAL A 433 15.83 4.64 -13.19
CA VAL A 433 15.36 5.66 -12.23
C VAL A 433 16.43 6.72 -12.02
N ASN A 434 16.02 7.93 -11.65
CA ASN A 434 16.95 9.04 -11.48
C ASN A 434 17.82 8.87 -10.23
N ASN A 435 17.23 8.44 -9.12
CA ASN A 435 17.92 8.20 -7.86
C ASN A 435 17.94 6.70 -7.53
N LEU A 436 18.91 6.29 -6.69
CA LEU A 436 18.97 4.90 -6.21
C LEU A 436 17.72 4.56 -5.41
N ILE A 437 17.09 3.45 -5.74
CA ILE A 437 15.95 2.89 -5.01
C ILE A 437 16.28 1.52 -4.46
N CYS A 438 15.64 1.17 -3.34
CA CYS A 438 15.71 -0.17 -2.77
C CYS A 438 14.63 -1.04 -3.39
N ILE A 439 15.00 -2.15 -4.02
CA ILE A 439 14.08 -3.10 -4.65
C ILE A 439 14.62 -4.53 -4.51
N GLU A 440 13.73 -5.48 -4.27
CA GLU A 440 14.05 -6.91 -4.22
C GLU A 440 13.49 -7.63 -5.46
N LYS A 441 13.98 -8.83 -5.71
CA LYS A 441 13.34 -9.72 -6.69
C LYS A 441 11.95 -10.11 -6.21
N PHE A 442 10.97 -10.02 -7.10
CA PHE A 442 9.58 -10.39 -6.79
C PHE A 442 9.42 -11.83 -6.33
N SER A 443 10.25 -12.76 -6.82
CA SER A 443 10.27 -14.16 -6.39
C SER A 443 10.62 -14.34 -4.91
N ASP A 444 11.48 -13.48 -4.38
CA ASP A 444 12.05 -13.61 -3.05
C ASP A 444 11.27 -12.78 -2.03
N PHE A 445 10.95 -11.54 -2.39
CA PHE A 445 10.20 -10.59 -1.58
C PHE A 445 9.11 -9.89 -2.40
N PRO A 446 7.92 -10.51 -2.58
CA PRO A 446 6.86 -9.94 -3.42
C PRO A 446 6.45 -8.51 -3.05
N GLN A 447 6.47 -8.16 -1.77
CA GLN A 447 6.09 -6.82 -1.29
C GLN A 447 7.12 -5.74 -1.64
N LEU A 448 8.41 -6.12 -1.71
CA LEU A 448 9.51 -5.21 -2.03
C LEU A 448 9.94 -5.27 -3.50
N GLY A 449 9.40 -6.22 -4.28
CA GLY A 449 9.66 -6.39 -5.72
C GLY A 449 8.51 -5.92 -6.61
N ARG A 450 7.42 -5.43 -6.04
CA ARG A 450 6.21 -5.01 -6.76
C ARG A 450 6.11 -3.49 -6.77
N PHE A 451 5.82 -2.92 -7.94
CA PHE A 451 5.71 -1.48 -8.09
C PHE A 451 4.64 -1.08 -9.12
N THR A 452 4.30 0.19 -9.16
CA THR A 452 3.32 0.75 -10.09
C THR A 452 3.95 1.93 -10.83
N LEU A 453 3.76 1.98 -12.16
CA LEU A 453 4.12 3.13 -12.98
C LEU A 453 2.89 3.98 -13.27
N ARG A 454 2.99 5.29 -13.08
CA ARG A 454 1.94 6.24 -13.40
C ARG A 454 2.50 7.38 -14.24
N THR A 455 1.72 7.83 -15.20
CA THR A 455 2.03 9.05 -15.96
C THR A 455 1.00 10.10 -15.63
N GLU A 456 1.45 11.23 -15.12
CA GLU A 456 0.62 12.42 -15.01
C GLU A 456 0.61 13.12 -16.37
N GLY A 457 -0.58 13.39 -16.89
CA GLY A 457 -0.71 14.20 -18.11
C GLY A 457 -0.15 15.59 -17.85
N LYS A 458 1.10 15.85 -18.21
CA LYS A 458 1.68 17.20 -18.23
C LYS A 458 0.78 18.05 -19.10
N LYS A 459 0.26 19.15 -18.56
CA LYS A 459 -0.26 20.25 -19.38
C LYS A 459 0.93 20.71 -20.24
N SER A 460 0.89 20.40 -21.53
CA SER A 460 1.90 20.86 -22.49
C SER A 460 1.88 22.39 -22.52
N LYS A 461 2.69 23.04 -21.69
CA LYS A 461 2.95 24.49 -21.75
C LYS A 461 4.12 24.82 -22.67
N ASP A 462 4.82 23.85 -23.22
CA ASP A 462 6.08 24.07 -23.95
C ASP A 462 6.04 23.75 -25.46
N LEU A 463 4.84 23.69 -26.06
CA LEU A 463 4.71 23.60 -27.53
C LEU A 463 3.82 24.73 -28.08
N SER A 464 4.15 25.99 -27.80
CA SER A 464 3.55 27.12 -28.51
C SER A 464 4.48 28.33 -28.62
N LYS A 465 5.59 28.17 -29.35
CA LYS A 465 6.15 29.28 -30.14
C LYS A 465 5.94 28.98 -31.63
N GLY A 466 4.69 28.88 -32.03
CA GLY A 466 4.24 28.85 -33.42
C GLY A 466 2.90 29.58 -33.49
N LYS A 467 2.82 30.63 -34.28
CA LYS A 467 1.64 31.47 -34.49
C LYS A 467 0.41 30.61 -34.76
N CYS A 468 -0.61 30.64 -33.90
CA CYS A 468 -1.88 30.00 -34.10
C CYS A 468 -3.03 31.00 -34.06
N ASN A 469 -3.92 30.90 -35.05
CA ASN A 469 -5.02 31.81 -35.34
C ASN A 469 -6.15 31.73 -34.28
N LYS A 470 -6.73 32.87 -33.94
CA LYS A 470 -7.79 33.10 -32.93
C LYS A 470 -9.07 32.28 -33.03
N ARG A 471 -9.29 31.53 -34.11
CA ARG A 471 -10.50 30.68 -34.29
C ARG A 471 -10.43 29.28 -33.67
N GLN A 472 -9.27 28.86 -33.16
CA GLN A 472 -9.10 27.54 -32.55
C GLN A 472 -9.21 27.55 -31.00
N GLU A 473 -9.16 28.72 -30.35
CA GLU A 473 -9.21 28.82 -28.89
C GLU A 473 -10.54 28.42 -28.25
N ALA A 474 -11.66 28.56 -28.96
CA ALA A 474 -12.99 28.21 -28.45
C ALA A 474 -13.22 26.68 -28.40
N LYS A 475 -12.63 25.90 -29.32
CA LYS A 475 -12.70 24.43 -29.31
C LYS A 475 -11.77 23.79 -28.30
N VAL A 476 -10.68 24.44 -27.94
CA VAL A 476 -9.69 23.95 -26.96
C VAL A 476 -10.18 24.12 -25.51
N LYS A 477 -11.00 25.16 -25.23
CA LYS A 477 -11.56 25.36 -23.88
C LYS A 477 -12.55 24.27 -23.43
N ASN A 478 -13.31 23.68 -24.35
CA ASN A 478 -14.22 22.56 -24.01
C ASN A 478 -13.54 21.19 -23.91
N HIS A 479 -12.34 21.04 -24.48
CA HIS A 479 -11.55 19.81 -24.38
C HIS A 479 -10.69 19.77 -23.09
N LYS A 480 -10.41 20.93 -22.46
CA LYS A 480 -9.56 21.05 -21.25
C LYS A 480 -10.17 20.46 -19.97
N ARG A 481 -11.45 20.09 -19.95
CA ARG A 481 -12.13 19.50 -18.77
C ARG A 481 -12.13 17.96 -18.73
N ARG A 482 -11.57 17.25 -19.73
CA ARG A 482 -11.66 15.78 -19.85
C ARG A 482 -10.34 15.00 -19.77
N LEU A 483 -9.19 15.61 -19.52
CA LEU A 483 -7.89 14.96 -19.63
C LEU A 483 -7.15 14.89 -18.27
N THR A 484 -7.65 14.07 -17.37
CA THR A 484 -6.86 13.45 -16.31
C THR A 484 -7.11 11.94 -16.35
N ARG A 485 -6.67 11.27 -17.41
CA ARG A 485 -6.62 9.81 -17.46
C ARG A 485 -5.19 9.39 -17.13
N ARG A 486 -5.08 8.49 -16.18
CA ARG A 486 -3.84 8.04 -15.55
C ARG A 486 -3.48 6.67 -16.10
N ILE A 487 -2.20 6.47 -16.37
CA ILE A 487 -1.67 5.16 -16.74
C ILE A 487 -1.38 4.41 -15.44
N VAL A 488 -1.88 3.20 -15.33
CA VAL A 488 -1.52 2.26 -14.29
C VAL A 488 -0.84 1.07 -14.96
N VAL A 489 0.42 0.86 -14.63
CA VAL A 489 1.20 -0.29 -15.08
C VAL A 489 1.60 -1.07 -13.84
N VAL A 490 1.27 -2.34 -13.81
CA VAL A 490 1.70 -3.26 -12.75
C VAL A 490 3.02 -3.86 -13.15
N ALA A 491 3.95 -3.87 -12.24
CA ALA A 491 5.27 -4.38 -12.52
C ALA A 491 5.76 -5.34 -11.42
N GLN A 492 6.52 -6.32 -11.85
CA GLN A 492 7.24 -7.25 -11.00
C GLN A 492 8.71 -7.16 -11.38
N GLY A 493 9.59 -6.82 -10.41
CA GLY A 493 11.04 -6.93 -10.59
C GLY A 493 11.43 -8.39 -10.85
N LEU A 494 12.21 -8.63 -11.87
CA LEU A 494 12.73 -9.96 -12.23
C LEU A 494 14.04 -10.22 -11.54
#